data_5d47886c15baff79bda010dd752f9841
#
_entry.id   5d47886c15baff79bda010dd752f9841
#
_cell.length_a   1.000
_cell.length_b   1.000
_cell.length_c   1.000
_cell.angle_alpha   90.00
_cell.angle_beta   90.00
_cell.angle_gamma   90.00
#
_symmetry.space_group_name_H-M   'P 1'
#
loop_
_entity.id
_entity.type
_entity.pdbx_description
1 polymer ?
#
loop_
_entity_poly.entity_id
_entity_poly.type
_entity_poly.pdbx_seq_one_letter_code
_entity_poly.pdbx_strand_id
1 'polypeptide(L)'
;MSTKRIIALIPARAGSKRVTDKNIRPLAGHPLIAYTISAAIQSDVFSDVMVSTDSEEYAYVSREYGAEVPFLRPAQMAGDISPDIEWLDFTLRKLREMGREYDCFALLRPTSPFRLPETIQRAWREFLAEDGVDSLRAVEKCHEHPGKMWVLRGNRMTPLLPFAGNHPWHSTPYQALPEIHVQNASLEIAWTRVVLEDHTIAGNVIMPFLTTGHEGFDLNHPHDWNLAEQLVKTGDAKLPGIRMKNE
;
A
#
# COMPACT_ATOMS: atom_id res chain seq x y z
N MET A 1 28.23 -9.25 -1.79
CA MET A 1 27.17 -8.63 -2.59
C MET A 1 26.84 -7.29 -1.94
N SER A 2 26.80 -6.18 -2.68
CA SER A 2 26.38 -4.89 -2.12
C SER A 2 24.95 -5.03 -1.62
N THR A 3 24.67 -4.62 -0.39
CA THR A 3 23.31 -4.58 0.16
C THR A 3 22.48 -3.59 -0.65
N LYS A 4 21.38 -4.05 -1.22
CA LYS A 4 20.46 -3.19 -1.98
C LYS A 4 19.87 -2.12 -1.08
N ARG A 5 19.89 -0.87 -1.52
CA ARG A 5 19.27 0.24 -0.80
C ARG A 5 17.79 0.36 -1.18
N ILE A 6 16.93 0.35 -0.20
CA ILE A 6 15.49 0.52 -0.38
C ILE A 6 14.96 1.67 0.48
N ILE A 7 14.04 2.47 -0.07
CA ILE A 7 13.33 3.53 0.64
C ILE A 7 11.87 3.15 0.86
N ALA A 8 11.32 3.44 2.04
CA ALA A 8 9.88 3.43 2.28
C ALA A 8 9.27 4.76 1.85
N LEU A 9 8.28 4.72 0.95
CA LEU A 9 7.49 5.86 0.51
C LEU A 9 6.05 5.70 1.01
N ILE A 10 5.63 6.60 1.90
CA ILE A 10 4.32 6.58 2.55
C ILE A 10 3.47 7.74 2.00
N PRO A 11 2.47 7.49 1.14
CA PRO A 11 1.63 8.54 0.59
C PRO A 11 0.58 9.01 1.61
N ALA A 12 0.55 10.30 1.88
CA ALA A 12 -0.38 10.89 2.83
C ALA A 12 -0.87 12.27 2.35
N ARG A 13 -1.64 12.30 1.25
CA ARG A 13 -2.25 13.55 0.80
C ARG A 13 -3.32 14.04 1.77
N ALA A 14 -3.46 15.36 1.91
CA ALA A 14 -4.57 15.99 2.61
C ALA A 14 -5.89 15.86 1.81
N GLY A 15 -7.01 16.26 2.42
CA GLY A 15 -8.30 16.35 1.74
C GLY A 15 -8.95 15.02 1.39
N SER A 16 -8.79 14.01 2.23
CA SER A 16 -9.48 12.73 2.10
C SER A 16 -11.01 12.91 2.20
N LYS A 17 -11.76 12.54 1.14
CA LYS A 17 -13.21 12.80 1.05
C LYS A 17 -14.09 11.79 1.81
N ARG A 18 -13.72 10.51 1.82
CA ARG A 18 -14.52 9.43 2.45
C ARG A 18 -14.42 9.44 3.97
N VAL A 19 -13.24 9.76 4.49
CA VAL A 19 -12.96 9.94 5.92
C VAL A 19 -12.09 11.18 6.02
N THR A 20 -12.62 12.24 6.63
CA THR A 20 -11.89 13.51 6.81
C THR A 20 -10.60 13.27 7.58
N ASP A 21 -9.51 13.86 7.10
CA ASP A 21 -8.17 13.78 7.68
C ASP A 21 -7.70 12.35 8.00
N LYS A 22 -8.11 11.40 7.15
CA LYS A 22 -7.94 9.97 7.35
C LYS A 22 -6.55 9.58 7.88
N ASN A 23 -5.49 10.11 7.28
CA ASN A 23 -4.13 9.69 7.59
C ASN A 23 -3.65 10.15 8.98
N ILE A 24 -4.17 11.26 9.49
CA ILE A 24 -3.85 11.78 10.83
C ILE A 24 -4.97 11.55 11.85
N ARG A 25 -6.10 10.95 11.43
CA ARG A 25 -7.18 10.60 12.33
C ARG A 25 -6.71 9.55 13.35
N PRO A 26 -7.04 9.72 14.65
CA PRO A 26 -6.65 8.76 15.68
C PRO A 26 -7.29 7.39 15.48
N LEU A 27 -6.48 6.34 15.59
CA LEU A 27 -6.87 4.94 15.74
C LEU A 27 -6.15 4.43 16.99
N ALA A 28 -6.87 3.88 17.96
CA ALA A 28 -6.29 3.34 19.20
C ALA A 28 -5.25 4.27 19.85
N GLY A 29 -5.52 5.59 19.86
CA GLY A 29 -4.71 6.60 20.56
C GLY A 29 -3.63 7.31 19.73
N HIS A 30 -3.31 6.85 18.51
CA HIS A 30 -2.30 7.48 17.65
C HIS A 30 -2.85 7.78 16.25
N PRO A 31 -2.31 8.79 15.53
CA PRO A 31 -2.65 9.04 14.13
C PRO A 31 -2.45 7.79 13.27
N LEU A 32 -3.36 7.51 12.34
CA LEU A 32 -3.31 6.31 11.49
C LEU A 32 -1.93 6.11 10.83
N ILE A 33 -1.35 7.18 10.31
CA ILE A 33 -0.05 7.16 9.63
C ILE A 33 1.10 6.69 10.55
N ALA A 34 0.98 6.92 11.86
CA ALA A 34 2.00 6.55 12.84
C ALA A 34 2.30 5.04 12.84
N TYR A 35 1.29 4.22 12.64
CA TYR A 35 1.46 2.76 12.59
C TYR A 35 2.29 2.33 11.37
N THR A 36 2.05 2.93 10.22
CA THR A 36 2.84 2.64 9.01
C THR A 36 4.28 3.12 9.14
N ILE A 37 4.49 4.33 9.68
CA ILE A 37 5.84 4.86 9.95
C ILE A 37 6.57 3.92 10.92
N SER A 38 5.91 3.57 12.03
CA SER A 38 6.50 2.72 13.07
C SER A 38 6.84 1.32 12.54
N ALA A 39 5.95 0.68 11.77
CA ALA A 39 6.22 -0.61 11.14
C ALA A 39 7.42 -0.53 10.17
N ALA A 40 7.50 0.53 9.37
CA ALA A 40 8.60 0.73 8.45
C ALA A 40 9.94 0.88 9.18
N ILE A 41 10.01 1.74 10.20
CA ILE A 41 11.23 1.96 10.99
C ILE A 41 11.64 0.66 11.71
N GLN A 42 10.71 0.00 12.40
CA GLN A 42 10.99 -1.21 13.18
C GLN A 42 11.31 -2.43 12.32
N SER A 43 10.98 -2.42 11.04
CA SER A 43 11.35 -3.52 10.12
C SER A 43 12.85 -3.60 9.87
N ASP A 44 13.59 -2.50 10.07
CA ASP A 44 15.02 -2.38 9.77
C ASP A 44 15.40 -2.76 8.33
N VAL A 45 14.42 -2.67 7.42
CA VAL A 45 14.59 -2.98 5.99
C VAL A 45 15.03 -1.74 5.22
N PHE A 46 14.54 -0.57 5.61
CA PHE A 46 14.67 0.65 4.83
C PHE A 46 15.89 1.49 5.22
N SER A 47 16.61 1.98 4.22
CA SER A 47 17.64 2.99 4.44
C SER A 47 17.05 4.31 4.94
N ASP A 48 15.83 4.63 4.46
CA ASP A 48 15.11 5.86 4.81
C ASP A 48 13.59 5.59 4.79
N VAL A 49 12.86 6.25 5.68
CA VAL A 49 11.39 6.22 5.75
C VAL A 49 10.85 7.62 5.51
N MET A 50 10.21 7.82 4.37
CA MET A 50 9.73 9.12 3.91
C MET A 50 8.22 9.15 3.74
N VAL A 51 7.59 10.23 4.23
CA VAL A 51 6.19 10.54 3.93
C VAL A 51 6.12 11.56 2.81
N SER A 52 5.31 11.27 1.78
CA SER A 52 5.00 12.18 0.69
C SER A 52 3.62 12.79 0.92
N THR A 53 3.58 14.07 1.27
CA THR A 53 2.37 14.84 1.58
C THR A 53 2.42 16.23 0.96
N ASP A 54 1.24 16.81 0.71
CA ASP A 54 1.02 18.19 0.28
C ASP A 54 0.67 19.14 1.44
N SER A 55 0.63 18.62 2.69
CA SER A 55 0.21 19.34 3.89
C SER A 55 1.36 19.48 4.88
N GLU A 56 1.63 20.71 5.35
CA GLU A 56 2.59 20.97 6.43
C GLU A 56 2.16 20.33 7.76
N GLU A 57 0.86 20.27 8.05
CA GLU A 57 0.33 19.61 9.23
C GLU A 57 0.65 18.10 9.21
N TYR A 58 0.40 17.43 8.06
CA TYR A 58 0.72 16.01 7.93
C TYR A 58 2.23 15.77 7.96
N ALA A 59 3.01 16.70 7.40
CA ALA A 59 4.47 16.67 7.46
C ALA A 59 4.97 16.79 8.91
N TYR A 60 4.40 17.72 9.68
CA TYR A 60 4.72 17.88 11.11
C TYR A 60 4.42 16.59 11.89
N VAL A 61 3.18 16.07 11.79
CA VAL A 61 2.79 14.82 12.45
C VAL A 61 3.73 13.67 12.06
N SER A 62 4.06 13.54 10.78
CA SER A 62 4.94 12.46 10.30
C SER A 62 6.34 12.51 10.90
N ARG A 63 6.90 13.73 11.04
CA ARG A 63 8.23 13.96 11.66
C ARG A 63 8.26 13.59 13.14
N GLU A 64 7.18 13.85 13.89
CA GLU A 64 7.04 13.47 15.31
C GLU A 64 7.13 11.94 15.51
N TYR A 65 6.71 11.15 14.52
CA TYR A 65 6.79 9.70 14.55
C TYR A 65 8.05 9.14 13.83
N GLY A 66 9.00 10.03 13.47
CA GLY A 66 10.33 9.65 12.97
C GLY A 66 10.48 9.49 11.46
N ALA A 67 9.43 9.77 10.67
CA ALA A 67 9.57 9.82 9.22
C ALA A 67 10.22 11.12 8.75
N GLU A 68 10.86 11.07 7.57
CA GLU A 68 11.35 12.25 6.89
C GLU A 68 10.27 12.84 5.96
N VAL A 69 10.24 14.17 5.87
CA VAL A 69 9.49 14.92 4.85
C VAL A 69 10.40 16.04 4.36
N PRO A 70 11.33 15.75 3.43
CA PRO A 70 12.33 16.72 2.98
C PRO A 70 11.75 17.81 2.08
N PHE A 71 10.60 17.57 1.46
CA PHE A 71 9.85 18.51 0.63
C PHE A 71 8.38 18.13 0.59
N LEU A 72 7.52 19.10 0.31
CA LEU A 72 6.11 18.83 0.07
C LEU A 72 5.85 18.36 -1.36
N ARG A 73 4.85 17.51 -1.50
CA ARG A 73 4.31 17.10 -2.81
C ARG A 73 3.61 18.28 -3.45
N PRO A 74 3.85 18.58 -4.74
CA PRO A 74 3.07 19.58 -5.48
C PRO A 74 1.57 19.28 -5.45
N ALA A 75 0.75 20.30 -5.21
CA ALA A 75 -0.70 20.15 -5.06
C ALA A 75 -1.38 19.49 -6.28
N GLN A 76 -0.88 19.73 -7.49
CA GLN A 76 -1.39 19.08 -8.71
C GLN A 76 -1.22 17.55 -8.72
N MET A 77 -0.28 17.02 -7.92
CA MET A 77 -0.03 15.57 -7.77
C MET A 77 -0.75 14.97 -6.54
N ALA A 78 -1.58 15.77 -5.85
CA ALA A 78 -2.33 15.37 -4.66
C ALA A 78 -3.85 15.29 -4.90
N GLY A 79 -4.29 15.37 -6.15
CA GLY A 79 -5.70 15.27 -6.54
C GLY A 79 -6.29 13.86 -6.31
N ASP A 80 -7.64 13.78 -6.30
CA ASP A 80 -8.36 12.51 -6.08
C ASP A 80 -8.09 11.46 -7.16
N ILE A 81 -7.80 11.90 -8.38
CA ILE A 81 -7.56 11.08 -9.56
C ILE A 81 -6.10 11.12 -10.05
N SER A 82 -5.21 11.81 -9.30
CA SER A 82 -3.79 11.84 -9.62
C SER A 82 -3.19 10.43 -9.47
N PRO A 83 -2.61 9.85 -10.54
CA PRO A 83 -2.04 8.52 -10.48
C PRO A 83 -0.75 8.52 -9.64
N ASP A 84 -0.48 7.40 -8.97
CA ASP A 84 0.68 7.27 -8.10
C ASP A 84 2.02 7.49 -8.83
N ILE A 85 2.09 7.18 -10.12
CA ILE A 85 3.31 7.34 -10.92
C ILE A 85 3.82 8.79 -10.92
N GLU A 86 2.93 9.79 -10.93
CA GLU A 86 3.32 11.20 -10.98
C GLU A 86 4.12 11.62 -9.75
N TRP A 87 3.60 11.33 -8.56
CA TRP A 87 4.27 11.71 -7.33
C TRP A 87 5.47 10.82 -7.00
N LEU A 88 5.46 9.54 -7.43
CA LEU A 88 6.60 8.63 -7.28
C LEU A 88 7.78 9.08 -8.14
N ASP A 89 7.54 9.35 -9.43
CA ASP A 89 8.59 9.87 -10.34
C ASP A 89 9.16 11.20 -9.82
N PHE A 90 8.29 12.14 -9.46
CA PHE A 90 8.71 13.41 -8.85
C PHE A 90 9.58 13.18 -7.61
N THR A 91 9.14 12.31 -6.70
CA THR A 91 9.84 12.06 -5.44
C THR A 91 11.20 11.42 -5.67
N LEU A 92 11.28 10.39 -6.51
CA LEU A 92 12.55 9.69 -6.78
C LEU A 92 13.56 10.59 -7.52
N ARG A 93 13.10 11.41 -8.49
CA ARG A 93 13.98 12.39 -9.16
C ARG A 93 14.46 13.47 -8.19
N LYS A 94 13.58 13.97 -7.34
CA LYS A 94 13.93 14.99 -6.34
C LYS A 94 14.95 14.48 -5.33
N LEU A 95 14.80 13.25 -4.88
CA LEU A 95 15.78 12.59 -4.01
C LEU A 95 17.13 12.41 -4.71
N ARG A 96 17.14 12.01 -6.00
CA ARG A 96 18.37 11.92 -6.81
C ARG A 96 19.06 13.27 -6.96
N GLU A 97 18.34 14.37 -7.18
CA GLU A 97 18.88 15.74 -7.19
C GLU A 97 19.52 16.12 -5.86
N MET A 98 19.04 15.56 -4.75
CA MET A 98 19.60 15.75 -3.41
C MET A 98 20.76 14.78 -3.10
N GLY A 99 21.23 14.00 -4.07
CA GLY A 99 22.31 13.01 -3.92
C GLY A 99 21.86 11.72 -3.20
N ARG A 100 20.56 11.45 -3.10
CA ARG A 100 20.00 10.26 -2.45
C ARG A 100 19.46 9.29 -3.51
N GLU A 101 20.16 8.19 -3.70
CA GLU A 101 19.80 7.16 -4.68
C GLU A 101 19.46 5.83 -3.99
N TYR A 102 18.48 5.13 -4.55
CA TYR A 102 17.97 3.84 -4.04
C TYR A 102 17.81 2.86 -5.20
N ASP A 103 18.09 1.58 -4.94
CA ASP A 103 17.85 0.50 -5.91
C ASP A 103 16.35 0.21 -6.02
N CYS A 104 15.66 0.24 -4.87
CA CYS A 104 14.25 -0.11 -4.76
C CYS A 104 13.47 0.93 -3.94
N PHE A 105 12.15 0.93 -4.10
CA PHE A 105 11.23 1.60 -3.19
C PHE A 105 10.14 0.64 -2.73
N ALA A 106 9.59 0.88 -1.55
CA ALA A 106 8.36 0.27 -1.09
C ALA A 106 7.27 1.33 -0.94
N LEU A 107 6.10 1.09 -1.51
CA LEU A 107 4.91 1.91 -1.32
C LEU A 107 4.11 1.32 -0.15
N LEU A 108 4.02 2.07 0.95
CA LEU A 108 3.35 1.64 2.17
C LEU A 108 2.18 2.56 2.47
N ARG A 109 0.95 2.11 2.18
CA ARG A 109 -0.23 2.96 2.41
C ARG A 109 -0.60 3.01 3.90
N PRO A 110 -0.91 4.20 4.46
CA PRO A 110 -1.33 4.34 5.85
C PRO A 110 -2.60 3.55 6.19
N THR A 111 -3.44 3.29 5.20
CA THR A 111 -4.74 2.62 5.36
C THR A 111 -4.64 1.14 5.74
N SER A 112 -3.44 0.56 5.75
CA SER A 112 -3.20 -0.83 6.21
C SER A 112 -2.46 -0.84 7.56
N PRO A 113 -3.16 -0.54 8.68
CA PRO A 113 -2.53 -0.35 9.99
C PRO A 113 -2.02 -1.65 10.61
N PHE A 114 -2.53 -2.80 10.18
CA PHE A 114 -2.15 -4.12 10.72
C PHE A 114 -0.97 -4.76 9.99
N ARG A 115 -0.31 -4.01 9.09
CA ARG A 115 0.97 -4.43 8.51
C ARG A 115 2.08 -4.27 9.54
N LEU A 116 2.55 -5.39 10.07
CA LEU A 116 3.59 -5.44 11.08
C LEU A 116 5.01 -5.32 10.46
N PRO A 117 6.04 -5.03 11.26
CA PRO A 117 7.44 -5.05 10.80
C PRO A 117 7.83 -6.38 10.14
N GLU A 118 7.38 -7.51 10.68
CA GLU A 118 7.65 -8.85 10.18
C GLU A 118 7.05 -9.09 8.79
N THR A 119 5.89 -8.48 8.51
CA THR A 119 5.26 -8.50 7.17
C THR A 119 6.16 -7.84 6.14
N ILE A 120 6.74 -6.68 6.49
CA ILE A 120 7.67 -5.93 5.61
C ILE A 120 8.95 -6.75 5.40
N GLN A 121 9.53 -7.30 6.46
CA GLN A 121 10.72 -8.15 6.39
C GLN A 121 10.50 -9.38 5.50
N ARG A 122 9.34 -10.03 5.61
CA ARG A 122 8.95 -11.18 4.79
C ARG A 122 8.86 -10.79 3.32
N ALA A 123 8.16 -9.70 3.00
CA ALA A 123 8.00 -9.21 1.64
C ALA A 123 9.35 -8.84 1.00
N TRP A 124 10.21 -8.16 1.72
CA TRP A 124 11.55 -7.80 1.22
C TRP A 124 12.41 -9.04 0.94
N ARG A 125 12.40 -10.02 1.84
CA ARG A 125 13.14 -11.26 1.66
C ARG A 125 12.62 -12.07 0.46
N GLU A 126 11.30 -12.17 0.27
CA GLU A 126 10.69 -12.85 -0.87
C GLU A 126 11.04 -12.13 -2.19
N PHE A 127 10.98 -10.78 -2.20
CA PHE A 127 11.34 -9.99 -3.38
C PHE A 127 12.80 -10.17 -3.80
N LEU A 128 13.71 -10.21 -2.84
CA LEU A 128 15.14 -10.43 -3.13
C LEU A 128 15.49 -11.86 -3.55
N ALA A 129 14.66 -12.82 -3.19
CA ALA A 129 14.87 -14.22 -3.53
C ALA A 129 14.41 -14.59 -4.95
N GLU A 130 13.59 -13.74 -5.57
CA GLU A 130 13.04 -14.00 -6.90
C GLU A 130 13.78 -13.18 -7.96
N ASP A 131 14.42 -13.86 -8.89
CA ASP A 131 15.16 -13.22 -9.98
C ASP A 131 14.24 -12.81 -11.15
N GLY A 132 14.56 -11.71 -11.80
CA GLY A 132 13.90 -11.27 -13.02
C GLY A 132 12.54 -10.61 -12.83
N VAL A 133 12.13 -10.31 -11.60
CA VAL A 133 10.89 -9.57 -11.31
C VAL A 133 11.13 -8.06 -11.30
N ASP A 134 10.13 -7.31 -11.74
CA ASP A 134 10.11 -5.85 -11.70
C ASP A 134 9.55 -5.32 -10.37
N SER A 135 8.54 -6.00 -9.86
CA SER A 135 7.87 -5.61 -8.62
C SER A 135 7.21 -6.78 -7.90
N LEU A 136 6.87 -6.52 -6.63
CA LEU A 136 6.05 -7.36 -5.78
C LEU A 136 4.80 -6.58 -5.38
N ARG A 137 3.62 -7.24 -5.42
CA ARG A 137 2.35 -6.66 -4.97
C ARG A 137 1.64 -7.56 -3.97
N ALA A 138 1.19 -6.94 -2.89
CA ALA A 138 0.38 -7.63 -1.89
C ALA A 138 -0.98 -8.01 -2.47
N VAL A 139 -1.34 -9.27 -2.27
CA VAL A 139 -2.62 -9.86 -2.73
C VAL A 139 -3.19 -10.76 -1.65
N GLU A 140 -4.50 -10.94 -1.69
CA GLU A 140 -5.22 -11.89 -0.86
C GLU A 140 -6.23 -12.68 -1.69
N LYS A 141 -6.70 -13.81 -1.16
CA LYS A 141 -7.72 -14.59 -1.82
C LYS A 141 -9.00 -13.78 -1.98
N CYS A 142 -9.53 -13.75 -3.19
CA CYS A 142 -10.73 -13.00 -3.50
C CYS A 142 -11.95 -13.61 -2.81
N HIS A 143 -12.68 -12.83 -2.01
CA HIS A 143 -13.94 -13.25 -1.40
C HIS A 143 -15.05 -13.32 -2.45
N GLU A 144 -15.17 -12.26 -3.26
CA GLU A 144 -16.16 -12.15 -4.32
C GLU A 144 -15.52 -12.47 -5.67
N HIS A 145 -15.79 -13.66 -6.20
CA HIS A 145 -15.14 -14.14 -7.42
C HIS A 145 -15.55 -13.30 -8.63
N PRO A 146 -14.60 -12.74 -9.44
CA PRO A 146 -14.91 -11.86 -10.57
C PRO A 146 -15.73 -12.54 -11.68
N GLY A 147 -15.71 -13.87 -11.78
CA GLY A 147 -16.61 -14.64 -12.65
C GLY A 147 -18.07 -14.56 -12.28
N LYS A 148 -18.40 -14.05 -11.09
CA LYS A 148 -19.75 -13.76 -10.59
C LYS A 148 -20.12 -12.28 -10.61
N MET A 149 -19.25 -11.42 -11.18
CA MET A 149 -19.49 -9.98 -11.25
C MET A 149 -20.14 -9.58 -12.58
N TRP A 150 -20.94 -8.50 -12.53
CA TRP A 150 -21.78 -8.06 -13.63
C TRP A 150 -21.63 -6.56 -13.90
N VAL A 151 -21.67 -6.19 -15.18
CA VAL A 151 -21.82 -4.80 -15.60
C VAL A 151 -23.30 -4.54 -15.91
N LEU A 152 -23.90 -3.56 -15.21
CA LEU A 152 -25.30 -3.19 -15.41
C LEU A 152 -25.44 -2.16 -16.54
N ARG A 153 -26.41 -2.38 -17.42
CA ARG A 153 -26.77 -1.46 -18.52
C ARG A 153 -28.29 -1.31 -18.58
N GLY A 154 -28.84 -0.35 -17.85
CA GLY A 154 -30.28 -0.23 -17.66
C GLY A 154 -30.86 -1.49 -16.98
N ASN A 155 -31.85 -2.10 -17.60
CA ASN A 155 -32.52 -3.33 -17.10
C ASN A 155 -31.82 -4.62 -17.55
N ARG A 156 -30.63 -4.55 -18.07
CA ARG A 156 -29.84 -5.69 -18.52
C ARG A 156 -28.49 -5.72 -17.84
N MET A 157 -27.87 -6.89 -17.76
CA MET A 157 -26.53 -7.04 -17.23
C MET A 157 -25.72 -8.02 -18.11
N THR A 158 -24.44 -7.78 -18.18
CA THR A 158 -23.47 -8.63 -18.89
C THR A 158 -22.39 -9.07 -17.90
N PRO A 159 -21.85 -10.32 -18.00
CA PRO A 159 -20.73 -10.73 -17.17
C PRO A 159 -19.56 -9.76 -17.32
N LEU A 160 -18.87 -9.44 -16.21
CA LEU A 160 -17.66 -8.63 -16.21
C LEU A 160 -16.55 -9.28 -17.04
N LEU A 161 -16.36 -10.58 -16.86
CA LEU A 161 -15.38 -11.35 -17.63
C LEU A 161 -16.08 -12.04 -18.82
N PRO A 162 -15.54 -11.90 -20.05
CA PRO A 162 -16.05 -12.61 -21.19
C PRO A 162 -15.89 -14.13 -20.98
N PHE A 163 -16.90 -14.85 -21.37
CA PHE A 163 -16.90 -16.31 -21.25
C PHE A 163 -16.14 -16.95 -22.41
N ALA A 164 -15.24 -17.85 -22.08
CA ALA A 164 -14.53 -18.69 -23.04
C ALA A 164 -14.57 -20.16 -22.57
N GLY A 165 -15.60 -20.92 -22.98
CA GLY A 165 -15.72 -22.33 -22.60
C GLY A 165 -17.15 -22.85 -22.64
N ASN A 166 -17.37 -24.12 -22.22
CA ASN A 166 -18.65 -24.78 -22.29
C ASN A 166 -19.63 -24.42 -21.17
N HIS A 167 -19.13 -23.84 -20.04
CA HIS A 167 -19.94 -23.46 -18.90
C HIS A 167 -19.59 -22.04 -18.41
N PRO A 168 -20.55 -21.11 -18.38
CA PRO A 168 -20.28 -19.75 -17.92
C PRO A 168 -19.93 -19.73 -16.42
N TRP A 169 -18.90 -18.98 -16.05
CA TRP A 169 -18.45 -18.90 -14.66
C TRP A 169 -19.52 -18.41 -13.69
N HIS A 170 -20.39 -17.50 -14.13
CA HIS A 170 -21.48 -17.00 -13.30
C HIS A 170 -22.51 -18.09 -12.91
N SER A 171 -22.62 -19.19 -13.67
CA SER A 171 -23.47 -20.35 -13.40
C SER A 171 -22.73 -21.54 -12.81
N THR A 172 -21.39 -21.47 -12.70
CA THR A 172 -20.55 -22.53 -12.15
C THR A 172 -20.56 -22.48 -10.62
N PRO A 173 -20.65 -23.64 -9.90
CA PRO A 173 -20.46 -23.65 -8.44
C PRO A 173 -19.15 -23.03 -8.03
N TYR A 174 -19.15 -22.31 -6.87
CA TYR A 174 -17.99 -21.53 -6.40
C TYR A 174 -16.73 -22.40 -6.25
N GLN A 175 -16.89 -23.61 -5.75
CA GLN A 175 -15.79 -24.57 -5.53
C GLN A 175 -15.15 -25.12 -6.83
N ALA A 176 -15.83 -24.97 -7.96
CA ALA A 176 -15.33 -25.37 -9.27
C ALA A 176 -14.70 -24.22 -10.08
N LEU A 177 -14.73 -23.00 -9.52
CA LEU A 177 -14.06 -21.84 -10.10
C LEU A 177 -12.56 -21.85 -9.76
N PRO A 178 -11.69 -21.31 -10.63
CA PRO A 178 -10.27 -21.17 -10.31
C PRO A 178 -10.07 -20.25 -9.10
N GLU A 179 -9.03 -20.50 -8.32
CA GLU A 179 -8.65 -19.60 -7.25
C GLU A 179 -8.11 -18.29 -7.83
N ILE A 180 -8.67 -17.18 -7.36
CA ILE A 180 -8.31 -15.84 -7.82
C ILE A 180 -7.94 -14.97 -6.60
N HIS A 181 -6.93 -14.14 -6.80
CA HIS A 181 -6.45 -13.20 -5.79
C HIS A 181 -6.78 -11.77 -6.19
N VAL A 182 -7.08 -10.93 -5.21
CA VAL A 182 -7.28 -9.50 -5.38
C VAL A 182 -6.11 -8.74 -4.77
N GLN A 183 -5.66 -7.69 -5.45
CA GLN A 183 -4.65 -6.79 -4.91
C GLN A 183 -5.23 -6.03 -3.72
N ASN A 184 -4.47 -5.95 -2.62
CA ASN A 184 -4.77 -5.10 -1.49
C ASN A 184 -3.75 -3.98 -1.31
N ALA A 185 -4.01 -3.06 -0.38
CA ALA A 185 -3.21 -1.85 -0.20
C ALA A 185 -2.04 -2.03 0.80
N SER A 186 -1.75 -3.25 1.25
CA SER A 186 -0.78 -3.50 2.32
C SER A 186 0.60 -2.96 1.96
N LEU A 187 1.20 -3.49 0.90
CA LEU A 187 2.49 -3.01 0.42
C LEU A 187 2.74 -3.35 -1.05
N GLU A 188 3.61 -2.57 -1.67
CA GLU A 188 4.17 -2.80 -2.98
C GLU A 188 5.68 -2.56 -2.90
N ILE A 189 6.50 -3.37 -3.55
CA ILE A 189 7.95 -3.17 -3.67
C ILE A 189 8.30 -3.19 -5.15
N ALA A 190 9.15 -2.27 -5.62
CA ALA A 190 9.62 -2.28 -6.99
C ALA A 190 11.04 -1.72 -7.11
N TRP A 191 11.72 -2.07 -8.19
CA TRP A 191 12.96 -1.42 -8.60
C TRP A 191 12.68 0.02 -9.01
N THR A 192 13.54 0.98 -8.61
CA THR A 192 13.35 2.40 -8.96
C THR A 192 13.38 2.66 -10.46
N ARG A 193 14.08 1.81 -11.25
CA ARG A 193 14.08 1.88 -12.72
C ARG A 193 12.69 1.78 -13.33
N VAL A 194 11.80 0.99 -12.72
CA VAL A 194 10.42 0.80 -13.19
C VAL A 194 9.68 2.14 -13.26
N VAL A 195 9.93 3.04 -12.30
CA VAL A 195 9.36 4.40 -12.31
C VAL A 195 10.16 5.32 -13.22
N LEU A 196 11.49 5.34 -13.08
CA LEU A 196 12.35 6.35 -13.69
C LEU A 196 12.60 6.14 -15.19
N GLU A 197 12.55 4.88 -15.67
CA GLU A 197 12.86 4.48 -17.04
C GLU A 197 11.62 3.94 -17.76
N ASP A 198 10.86 3.03 -17.11
CA ASP A 198 9.71 2.37 -17.74
C ASP A 198 8.39 3.17 -17.55
N HIS A 199 8.39 4.24 -16.73
CA HIS A 199 7.25 5.12 -16.46
C HIS A 199 6.00 4.37 -15.97
N THR A 200 6.19 3.32 -15.17
CA THR A 200 5.13 2.54 -14.52
C THR A 200 5.45 2.37 -13.05
N ILE A 201 4.49 1.92 -12.24
CA ILE A 201 4.73 1.63 -10.82
C ILE A 201 4.95 0.13 -10.54
N ALA A 202 4.80 -0.71 -11.55
CA ALA A 202 4.82 -2.16 -11.39
C ALA A 202 5.75 -2.89 -12.36
N GLY A 203 6.08 -2.29 -13.53
CA GLY A 203 6.80 -2.98 -14.60
C GLY A 203 5.96 -4.05 -15.30
N ASN A 204 6.63 -5.01 -15.91
CA ASN A 204 6.00 -6.07 -16.72
C ASN A 204 5.94 -7.42 -16.00
N VAL A 205 6.90 -7.71 -15.11
CA VAL A 205 6.98 -8.97 -14.37
C VAL A 205 6.70 -8.70 -12.90
N ILE A 206 5.49 -9.04 -12.47
CA ILE A 206 4.97 -8.73 -11.13
C ILE A 206 4.83 -10.04 -10.36
N MET A 207 5.48 -10.15 -9.19
CA MET A 207 5.30 -11.28 -8.30
C MET A 207 4.22 -10.99 -7.24
N PRO A 208 3.41 -11.98 -6.84
CA PRO A 208 2.46 -11.83 -5.75
C PRO A 208 3.16 -11.94 -4.40
N PHE A 209 2.66 -11.19 -3.42
CA PHE A 209 2.94 -11.38 -2.01
C PHE A 209 1.63 -11.70 -1.29
N LEU A 210 1.49 -12.93 -0.81
CA LEU A 210 0.28 -13.37 -0.15
C LEU A 210 0.23 -12.80 1.27
N THR A 211 -0.76 -11.93 1.53
CA THR A 211 -1.04 -11.45 2.88
C THR A 211 -1.82 -12.48 3.69
N THR A 212 -1.61 -12.49 4.99
CA THR A 212 -2.25 -13.41 5.93
C THR A 212 -2.96 -12.65 7.06
N GLY A 213 -4.00 -13.24 7.62
CA GLY A 213 -4.77 -12.61 8.70
C GLY A 213 -5.29 -11.22 8.32
N HIS A 214 -4.90 -10.19 9.06
CA HIS A 214 -5.32 -8.81 8.83
C HIS A 214 -4.27 -7.94 8.10
N GLU A 215 -3.18 -8.53 7.58
CA GLU A 215 -2.13 -7.79 6.87
C GLU A 215 -2.65 -7.00 5.66
N GLY A 216 -3.70 -7.51 4.98
CA GLY A 216 -4.34 -6.89 3.82
C GLY A 216 -5.47 -5.91 4.16
N PHE A 217 -5.81 -5.72 5.45
CA PHE A 217 -6.90 -4.84 5.86
C PHE A 217 -6.68 -3.40 5.38
N ASP A 218 -7.74 -2.79 4.81
CA ASP A 218 -7.68 -1.45 4.22
C ASP A 218 -8.80 -0.54 4.74
N LEU A 219 -8.41 0.55 5.40
CA LEU A 219 -9.30 1.57 5.97
C LEU A 219 -9.77 2.57 4.91
N ASN A 220 -10.93 2.36 4.30
CA ASN A 220 -11.48 3.22 3.25
C ASN A 220 -12.76 3.95 3.64
N HIS A 221 -13.52 3.41 4.59
CA HIS A 221 -14.84 3.92 4.98
C HIS A 221 -14.95 4.07 6.51
N PRO A 222 -15.91 4.85 7.03
CA PRO A 222 -16.10 5.00 8.48
C PRO A 222 -16.37 3.68 9.22
N HIS A 223 -17.03 2.71 8.58
CA HIS A 223 -17.28 1.41 9.21
C HIS A 223 -16.02 0.57 9.37
N ASP A 224 -15.01 0.73 8.48
CA ASP A 224 -13.72 0.06 8.60
C ASP A 224 -13.00 0.51 9.87
N TRP A 225 -13.22 1.79 10.29
CA TRP A 225 -12.65 2.34 11.51
C TRP A 225 -13.17 1.61 12.75
N ASN A 226 -14.50 1.47 12.83
CA ASN A 226 -15.14 0.76 13.94
C ASN A 226 -14.66 -0.70 13.99
N LEU A 227 -14.54 -1.34 12.83
CA LEU A 227 -14.04 -2.71 12.75
C LEU A 227 -12.58 -2.79 13.20
N ALA A 228 -11.71 -1.88 12.75
CA ALA A 228 -10.32 -1.84 13.17
C ALA A 228 -10.18 -1.67 14.69
N GLU A 229 -10.93 -0.73 15.30
CA GLU A 229 -10.95 -0.54 16.75
C GLU A 229 -11.44 -1.78 17.49
N GLN A 230 -12.47 -2.46 16.98
CA GLN A 230 -12.96 -3.70 17.55
C GLN A 230 -11.90 -4.81 17.49
N LEU A 231 -11.27 -5.04 16.34
CA LEU A 231 -10.22 -6.03 16.16
C LEU A 231 -9.03 -5.82 17.12
N VAL A 232 -8.64 -4.56 17.32
CA VAL A 232 -7.61 -4.20 18.31
C VAL A 232 -8.07 -4.49 19.74
N LYS A 233 -9.29 -4.10 20.08
CA LYS A 233 -9.86 -4.29 21.43
C LYS A 233 -10.02 -5.75 21.81
N THR A 234 -10.42 -6.61 20.85
CA THR A 234 -10.57 -8.05 21.08
C THR A 234 -9.25 -8.82 21.04
N GLY A 235 -8.18 -8.18 20.52
CA GLY A 235 -6.88 -8.82 20.33
C GLY A 235 -6.80 -9.69 19.07
N ASP A 236 -7.80 -9.64 18.19
CA ASP A 236 -7.82 -10.39 16.94
C ASP A 236 -6.83 -9.82 15.91
N ALA A 237 -6.53 -8.51 15.99
CA ALA A 237 -5.47 -7.88 15.21
C ALA A 237 -4.52 -7.09 16.11
N LYS A 238 -3.24 -7.02 15.68
CA LYS A 238 -2.20 -6.27 16.38
C LYS A 238 -1.78 -5.06 15.55
N LEU A 239 -1.61 -3.93 16.23
CA LEU A 239 -0.97 -2.74 15.66
C LEU A 239 0.54 -2.78 15.94
N PRO A 240 1.37 -2.20 15.06
CA PRO A 240 2.77 -1.95 15.35
C PRO A 240 2.93 -1.13 16.64
N GLY A 241 3.92 -1.45 17.45
CA GLY A 241 4.23 -0.66 18.64
C GLY A 241 4.69 0.73 18.24
N ILE A 242 4.11 1.77 18.83
CA ILE A 242 4.47 3.17 18.55
C ILE A 242 5.67 3.58 19.41
N ARG A 243 6.63 4.27 18.77
CA ARG A 243 7.70 5.02 19.45
C ARG A 243 7.72 6.41 18.88
N MET A 244 7.69 7.42 19.73
CA MET A 244 7.88 8.81 19.32
C MET A 244 9.37 9.15 19.28
N LYS A 245 9.74 10.11 18.44
CA LYS A 245 11.15 10.48 18.21
C LYS A 245 11.87 10.98 19.46
N ASN A 246 11.11 11.46 20.45
CA ASN A 246 11.63 12.07 21.69
C ASN A 246 11.51 11.15 22.92
N GLU A 247 11.16 9.89 22.76
CA GLU A 247 11.22 8.84 23.77
C GLU A 247 12.40 7.90 23.52
#